data_dc3e3a820cf68bc0a6e50af330532447
#
_entry.id   dc3e3a820cf68bc0a6e50af330532447
#
_cell.length_a   1.000
_cell.length_b   1.000
_cell.length_c   1.000
_cell.angle_alpha   90.00
_cell.angle_beta   90.00
_cell.angle_gamma   90.00
#
_symmetry.space_group_name_H-M   'P 1'
#
loop_
_entity.id
_entity.type
_entity.pdbx_description
1 polymer ?
#
loop_
_entity_poly.entity_id
_entity_poly.type
_entity_poly.pdbx_seq_one_letter_code
_entity_poly.pdbx_strand_id
1 'polypeptide(L)'
;PEFEKVLDIDIKAAAETALGKELTQNLLSVVFDYDGNLWFATGGFRIYPERQQQGVLGYIAHTAIESILNGEQTDLSKAVFVYGLPLGEGAENGIAASKDGAVILTNQNCYLLRAEEGVNVVWCTPYESVGAKVSHDGDKTTGGGLAWGGGCSPTLTPNLVLFTDNADPVKLLALDMKTGEVVA
;
A
#
# COMPACT_ATOMS: atom_id res chain seq x y z
N PRO A 1 25.72 -15.40 -13.60
CA PRO A 1 25.16 -16.01 -12.40
C PRO A 1 23.76 -16.50 -12.72
N GLU A 2 23.47 -17.75 -12.35
CA GLU A 2 22.12 -18.28 -12.40
C GLU A 2 21.39 -17.84 -11.13
N PHE A 3 20.15 -17.38 -11.30
CA PHE A 3 19.28 -17.06 -10.15
C PHE A 3 18.58 -18.34 -9.71
N GLU A 4 18.67 -18.65 -8.45
CA GLU A 4 17.93 -19.74 -7.82
C GLU A 4 16.70 -19.18 -7.11
N LYS A 5 15.53 -19.78 -7.36
CA LYS A 5 14.32 -19.43 -6.63
C LYS A 5 14.39 -20.05 -5.24
N VAL A 6 14.55 -19.22 -4.22
CA VAL A 6 14.66 -19.66 -2.82
C VAL A 6 13.32 -19.66 -2.09
N LEU A 7 12.31 -18.93 -2.61
CA LEU A 7 11.01 -18.79 -1.98
C LEU A 7 9.93 -18.51 -3.03
N ASP A 8 8.76 -19.10 -2.82
CA ASP A 8 7.54 -18.86 -3.63
C ASP A 8 6.35 -18.77 -2.69
N ILE A 9 5.74 -17.58 -2.56
CA ILE A 9 4.57 -17.33 -1.72
C ILE A 9 3.46 -16.75 -2.59
N ASP A 10 2.31 -17.41 -2.63
CA ASP A 10 1.09 -16.82 -3.17
C ASP A 10 0.48 -15.86 -2.15
N ILE A 11 0.96 -14.61 -2.19
CA ILE A 11 0.53 -13.55 -1.27
C ILE A 11 -0.96 -13.25 -1.45
N LYS A 12 -1.48 -13.32 -2.68
CA LYS A 12 -2.89 -13.06 -2.93
C LYS A 12 -3.76 -14.10 -2.25
N ALA A 13 -3.49 -15.39 -2.47
CA ALA A 13 -4.24 -16.47 -1.82
C ALA A 13 -4.15 -16.41 -0.29
N ALA A 14 -2.98 -16.06 0.26
CA ALA A 14 -2.80 -15.90 1.68
C ALA A 14 -3.60 -14.71 2.24
N ALA A 15 -3.61 -13.58 1.54
CA ALA A 15 -4.38 -12.41 1.91
C ALA A 15 -5.90 -12.64 1.81
N GLU A 16 -6.36 -13.36 0.79
CA GLU A 16 -7.77 -13.77 0.64
C GLU A 16 -8.22 -14.65 1.80
N THR A 17 -7.36 -15.59 2.21
CA THR A 17 -7.62 -16.45 3.38
C THR A 17 -7.73 -15.64 4.66
N ALA A 18 -6.77 -14.71 4.90
CA ALA A 18 -6.76 -13.87 6.08
C ALA A 18 -7.95 -12.88 6.12
N LEU A 19 -8.36 -12.38 4.97
CA LEU A 19 -9.50 -11.45 4.84
C LEU A 19 -10.86 -12.16 4.85
N GLY A 20 -10.89 -13.45 4.56
CA GLY A 20 -12.13 -14.23 4.45
C GLY A 20 -12.95 -13.92 3.20
N LYS A 21 -12.36 -13.32 2.18
CA LYS A 21 -13.02 -12.98 0.92
C LYS A 21 -12.04 -12.93 -0.25
N GLU A 22 -12.56 -13.08 -1.47
CA GLU A 22 -11.80 -12.95 -2.70
C GLU A 22 -11.38 -11.49 -2.94
N LEU A 23 -10.15 -11.30 -3.42
CA LEU A 23 -9.60 -10.01 -3.80
C LEU A 23 -9.76 -9.77 -5.30
N THR A 24 -10.42 -8.67 -5.64
CA THR A 24 -10.61 -8.23 -7.03
C THR A 24 -9.39 -7.51 -7.59
N GLN A 25 -8.44 -7.14 -6.72
CA GLN A 25 -7.25 -6.40 -7.09
C GLN A 25 -6.02 -7.31 -7.05
N ASN A 26 -5.03 -6.96 -7.85
CA ASN A 26 -3.76 -7.68 -7.90
C ASN A 26 -2.78 -7.17 -6.85
N LEU A 27 -1.78 -7.99 -6.54
CA LEU A 27 -0.62 -7.55 -5.81
C LEU A 27 0.09 -6.46 -6.61
N LEU A 28 0.35 -5.32 -5.97
CA LEU A 28 0.94 -4.16 -6.61
C LEU A 28 2.39 -3.91 -6.17
N SER A 29 2.65 -4.03 -4.88
CA SER A 29 3.94 -3.66 -4.29
C SER A 29 4.25 -4.52 -3.09
N VAL A 30 5.54 -4.77 -2.88
CA VAL A 30 6.09 -5.41 -1.68
C VAL A 30 7.32 -4.66 -1.21
N VAL A 31 7.57 -4.65 0.10
CA VAL A 31 8.78 -4.11 0.71
C VAL A 31 9.04 -4.79 2.05
N PHE A 32 10.30 -5.05 2.38
CA PHE A 32 10.67 -5.44 3.73
C PHE A 32 10.75 -4.21 4.64
N ASP A 33 10.19 -4.33 5.85
CA ASP A 33 10.46 -3.35 6.89
C ASP A 33 11.77 -3.63 7.63
N TYR A 34 12.08 -2.80 8.61
CA TYR A 34 13.32 -2.91 9.38
C TYR A 34 13.32 -4.09 10.39
N ASP A 35 12.15 -4.65 10.68
CA ASP A 35 11.97 -5.82 11.52
C ASP A 35 11.88 -7.12 10.69
N GLY A 36 12.02 -7.02 9.36
CA GLY A 36 12.03 -8.14 8.43
C GLY A 36 10.65 -8.64 8.01
N ASN A 37 9.57 -7.96 8.37
CA ASN A 37 8.25 -8.29 7.86
C ASN A 37 8.14 -7.88 6.39
N LEU A 38 7.48 -8.69 5.57
CA LEU A 38 7.24 -8.39 4.16
C LEU A 38 5.86 -7.72 4.01
N TRP A 39 5.86 -6.42 3.88
CA TRP A 39 4.67 -5.64 3.59
C TRP A 39 4.25 -5.80 2.14
N PHE A 40 2.94 -5.77 1.91
CA PHE A 40 2.37 -5.80 0.58
C PHE A 40 1.12 -4.90 0.49
N ALA A 41 0.84 -4.47 -0.74
CA ALA A 41 -0.37 -3.74 -1.07
C ALA A 41 -1.01 -4.36 -2.31
N THR A 42 -2.33 -4.38 -2.32
CA THR A 42 -3.10 -4.66 -3.53
C THR A 42 -3.68 -3.37 -4.09
N GLY A 43 -3.80 -3.31 -5.40
CA GLY A 43 -4.27 -2.11 -6.05
C GLY A 43 -4.11 -2.20 -7.56
N GLY A 44 -3.79 -1.08 -8.15
CA GLY A 44 -3.54 -0.92 -9.58
C GLY A 44 -4.31 0.25 -10.16
N PHE A 45 -4.09 0.47 -11.45
CA PHE A 45 -4.79 1.51 -12.19
C PHE A 45 -6.30 1.23 -12.26
N ARG A 46 -7.10 2.29 -12.22
CA ARG A 46 -8.56 2.25 -12.34
C ARG A 46 -9.32 1.83 -11.07
N ILE A 47 -8.78 2.13 -9.90
CA ILE A 47 -9.58 2.17 -8.69
C ILE A 47 -10.30 3.50 -8.66
N TYR A 48 -11.62 3.45 -8.80
CA TYR A 48 -12.46 4.64 -8.78
C TYR A 48 -13.29 4.64 -7.49
N PRO A 49 -13.44 5.79 -6.83
CA PRO A 49 -14.24 5.88 -5.60
C PRO A 49 -15.67 5.35 -5.76
N GLU A 50 -16.28 5.52 -6.94
CA GLU A 50 -17.61 5.03 -7.25
C GLU A 50 -17.70 3.53 -7.52
N ARG A 51 -16.57 2.87 -7.77
CA ARG A 51 -16.51 1.40 -7.87
C ARG A 51 -16.29 0.85 -6.49
N GLN A 52 -17.13 -0.07 -6.07
CA GLN A 52 -16.99 -0.74 -4.77
C GLN A 52 -15.82 -1.76 -4.74
N GLN A 53 -14.68 -1.34 -5.28
CA GLN A 53 -13.43 -2.07 -5.18
C GLN A 53 -12.77 -1.74 -3.85
N GLN A 54 -12.08 -2.69 -3.27
CA GLN A 54 -11.40 -2.51 -2.01
C GLN A 54 -9.96 -2.99 -2.15
N GLY A 55 -9.01 -2.09 -1.88
CA GLY A 55 -7.61 -2.44 -1.72
C GLY A 55 -7.36 -3.10 -0.37
N VAL A 56 -6.22 -3.77 -0.27
CA VAL A 56 -5.74 -4.40 0.95
C VAL A 56 -4.29 -4.00 1.17
N LEU A 57 -3.99 -3.63 2.40
CA LEU A 57 -2.64 -3.46 2.92
C LEU A 57 -2.37 -4.59 3.91
N GLY A 58 -1.19 -5.16 3.89
CA GLY A 58 -0.89 -6.26 4.80
C GLY A 58 0.59 -6.54 4.93
N TYR A 59 0.92 -7.47 5.80
CA TYR A 59 2.28 -7.99 5.90
C TYR A 59 2.31 -9.48 6.20
N ILE A 60 3.41 -10.11 5.83
CA ILE A 60 3.79 -11.46 6.25
C ILE A 60 4.82 -11.30 7.36
N ALA A 61 4.57 -11.95 8.50
CA ALA A 61 5.46 -11.87 9.65
C ALA A 61 6.86 -12.42 9.32
N HIS A 62 7.89 -11.73 9.78
CA HIS A 62 9.30 -12.12 9.62
C HIS A 62 9.56 -13.57 10.01
N THR A 63 9.05 -14.00 11.16
CA THR A 63 9.22 -15.38 11.65
C THR A 63 8.72 -16.45 10.69
N ALA A 64 7.62 -16.18 9.98
CA ALA A 64 7.11 -17.10 8.97
C ALA A 64 8.01 -17.16 7.73
N ILE A 65 8.57 -16.04 7.33
CA ILE A 65 9.51 -15.95 6.20
C ILE A 65 10.78 -16.73 6.55
N GLU A 66 11.32 -16.56 7.74
CA GLU A 66 12.50 -17.31 8.21
C GLU A 66 12.22 -18.82 8.26
N SER A 67 11.09 -19.23 8.84
CA SER A 67 10.70 -20.65 8.87
C SER A 67 10.64 -21.27 7.48
N ILE A 68 10.01 -20.58 6.51
CA ILE A 68 9.94 -21.06 5.12
C ILE A 68 11.34 -21.15 4.49
N LEU A 69 12.18 -20.16 4.69
CA LEU A 69 13.56 -20.15 4.17
C LEU A 69 14.40 -21.29 4.77
N ASN A 70 14.10 -21.68 6.00
CA ASN A 70 14.72 -22.83 6.66
C ASN A 70 14.11 -24.19 6.26
N GLY A 71 13.13 -24.18 5.33
CA GLY A 71 12.48 -25.40 4.84
C GLY A 71 11.40 -25.95 5.77
N GLU A 72 10.93 -25.17 6.73
CA GLU A 72 9.88 -25.55 7.66
C GLU A 72 8.51 -25.35 7.01
N GLN A 73 7.58 -26.26 7.36
CA GLN A 73 6.19 -26.12 6.93
C GLN A 73 5.50 -25.03 7.76
N THR A 74 5.10 -23.95 7.12
CA THR A 74 4.53 -22.77 7.77
C THR A 74 3.08 -22.56 7.35
N ASP A 75 2.21 -22.40 8.33
CA ASP A 75 0.80 -22.04 8.10
C ASP A 75 0.68 -20.52 7.89
N LEU A 76 0.71 -20.09 6.63
CA LEU A 76 0.61 -18.67 6.26
C LEU A 76 -0.70 -18.03 6.71
N SER A 77 -1.77 -18.79 6.95
CA SER A 77 -3.04 -18.22 7.42
C SER A 77 -2.93 -17.57 8.80
N LYS A 78 -1.90 -17.94 9.57
CA LYS A 78 -1.61 -17.39 10.91
C LYS A 78 -0.51 -16.32 10.91
N ALA A 79 0.13 -16.14 9.78
CA ALA A 79 1.31 -15.28 9.65
C ALA A 79 1.10 -14.10 8.69
N VAL A 80 -0.03 -14.10 8.00
CA VAL A 80 -0.44 -13.02 7.10
C VAL A 80 -1.51 -12.19 7.78
N PHE A 81 -1.21 -10.91 7.94
CA PHE A 81 -2.10 -9.93 8.54
C PHE A 81 -2.53 -8.92 7.50
N VAL A 82 -3.82 -8.59 7.49
CA VAL A 82 -4.39 -7.72 6.46
C VAL A 82 -5.26 -6.62 7.06
N TYR A 83 -5.24 -5.48 6.41
CA TYR A 83 -6.12 -4.34 6.65
C TYR A 83 -6.86 -4.03 5.35
N GLY A 84 -8.17 -4.22 5.36
CA GLY A 84 -9.02 -3.85 4.22
C GLY A 84 -9.23 -2.33 4.19
N LEU A 85 -8.80 -1.70 3.11
CA LEU A 85 -9.06 -0.28 2.89
C LEU A 85 -10.58 0.00 2.77
N PRO A 86 -11.03 1.23 2.96
CA PRO A 86 -12.40 1.62 2.61
C PRO A 86 -12.78 1.26 1.16
N LEU A 87 -14.07 1.08 0.91
CA LEU A 87 -14.56 0.84 -0.45
C LEU A 87 -14.22 2.05 -1.36
N GLY A 88 -13.76 1.77 -2.57
CA GLY A 88 -13.30 2.79 -3.51
C GLY A 88 -11.87 3.27 -3.24
N GLU A 89 -11.16 2.65 -2.30
CA GLU A 89 -9.78 2.99 -1.97
C GLU A 89 -8.82 1.84 -2.29
N GLY A 90 -7.65 2.19 -2.81
CA GLY A 90 -6.60 1.23 -3.14
C GLY A 90 -5.28 1.92 -3.45
N ALA A 91 -4.20 1.14 -3.37
CA ALA A 91 -2.87 1.63 -3.68
C ALA A 91 -2.64 1.69 -5.21
N GLU A 92 -1.84 2.66 -5.64
CA GLU A 92 -1.45 2.80 -7.05
C GLU A 92 0.05 2.71 -7.27
N ASN A 93 0.85 2.85 -6.20
CA ASN A 93 2.31 2.87 -6.25
C ASN A 93 2.94 2.08 -5.10
N GLY A 94 4.26 2.17 -5.03
CA GLY A 94 5.06 1.40 -4.08
C GLY A 94 4.90 1.83 -2.64
N ILE A 95 5.16 0.89 -1.75
CA ILE A 95 5.29 1.09 -0.31
C ILE A 95 6.71 1.57 -0.02
N ALA A 96 6.87 2.47 0.94
CA ALA A 96 8.16 2.82 1.52
C ALA A 96 8.20 2.39 2.99
N ALA A 97 9.33 1.87 3.44
CA ALA A 97 9.51 1.44 4.82
C ALA A 97 10.53 2.30 5.56
N SER A 98 10.27 2.55 6.83
CA SER A 98 11.16 3.20 7.78
C SER A 98 11.19 2.42 9.09
N LYS A 99 12.00 2.86 10.05
CA LYS A 99 11.98 2.31 11.42
C LYS A 99 10.64 2.57 12.14
N ASP A 100 9.85 3.51 11.66
CA ASP A 100 8.56 3.88 12.27
C ASP A 100 7.39 3.09 11.66
N GLY A 101 7.63 2.32 10.60
CA GLY A 101 6.66 1.47 9.93
C GLY A 101 6.68 1.59 8.41
N ALA A 102 5.63 1.09 7.79
CA ALA A 102 5.41 1.14 6.34
C ALA A 102 4.50 2.33 5.98
N VAL A 103 4.91 3.10 4.98
CA VAL A 103 4.14 4.24 4.46
C VAL A 103 3.64 3.90 3.07
N ILE A 104 2.36 4.14 2.83
CA ILE A 104 1.74 3.93 1.53
C ILE A 104 0.77 5.06 1.17
N LEU A 105 0.76 5.40 -0.11
CA LEU A 105 -0.26 6.26 -0.69
C LEU A 105 -1.34 5.40 -1.33
N THR A 106 -2.57 5.72 -1.01
CA THR A 106 -3.74 5.25 -1.75
C THR A 106 -4.23 6.36 -2.67
N ASN A 107 -5.30 6.11 -3.41
CA ASN A 107 -5.94 7.15 -4.22
C ASN A 107 -6.63 8.26 -3.39
N GLN A 108 -6.65 8.19 -2.07
CA GLN A 108 -7.34 9.16 -1.20
C GLN A 108 -6.52 9.59 0.02
N ASN A 109 -5.66 8.71 0.53
CA ASN A 109 -5.00 8.92 1.82
C ASN A 109 -3.52 8.49 1.78
N CYS A 110 -2.75 9.08 2.69
CA CYS A 110 -1.44 8.59 3.08
C CYS A 110 -1.56 7.87 4.41
N TYR A 111 -1.00 6.67 4.53
CA TYR A 111 -1.03 5.85 5.74
C TYR A 111 0.38 5.62 6.27
N LEU A 112 0.54 5.66 7.59
CA LEU A 112 1.62 4.99 8.29
C LEU A 112 1.04 3.77 9.01
N LEU A 113 1.64 2.61 8.76
CA LEU A 113 1.22 1.31 9.28
C LEU A 113 2.34 0.67 10.09
N ARG A 114 1.97 -0.07 11.14
CA ARG A 114 2.90 -0.93 11.91
C ARG A 114 2.42 -2.36 11.98
N ALA A 115 3.39 -3.26 12.07
CA ALA A 115 3.16 -4.68 12.34
C ALA A 115 3.14 -4.92 13.86
N GLU A 116 1.94 -4.97 14.46
CA GLU A 116 1.73 -5.14 15.91
C GLU A 116 0.55 -6.09 16.12
N GLU A 117 0.78 -7.40 16.29
CA GLU A 117 -0.29 -8.41 16.43
C GLU A 117 -1.42 -8.28 15.37
N GLY A 118 -1.12 -7.64 14.25
CA GLY A 118 -2.01 -7.25 13.17
C GLY A 118 -1.50 -6.00 12.47
N VAL A 119 -2.25 -5.51 11.48
CA VAL A 119 -1.93 -4.24 10.83
C VAL A 119 -2.51 -3.10 11.66
N ASN A 120 -1.65 -2.33 12.33
CA ASN A 120 -2.03 -1.15 13.08
C ASN A 120 -1.88 0.12 12.22
N VAL A 121 -2.95 0.87 12.06
CA VAL A 121 -2.93 2.19 11.41
C VAL A 121 -2.51 3.22 12.44
N VAL A 122 -1.26 3.72 12.35
CA VAL A 122 -0.74 4.73 13.26
C VAL A 122 -1.39 6.07 12.99
N TRP A 123 -1.44 6.45 11.70
CA TRP A 123 -2.20 7.60 11.23
C TRP A 123 -2.64 7.39 9.76
N CYS A 124 -3.69 8.13 9.40
CA CYS A 124 -4.24 8.17 8.05
C CYS A 124 -4.57 9.63 7.73
N THR A 125 -3.87 10.20 6.75
CA THR A 125 -4.01 11.60 6.38
C THR A 125 -4.58 11.72 4.98
N PRO A 126 -5.75 12.32 4.82
CA PRO A 126 -6.31 12.59 3.49
C PRO A 126 -5.51 13.67 2.78
N TYR A 127 -5.43 13.55 1.46
CA TYR A 127 -4.84 14.56 0.61
C TYR A 127 -5.72 14.83 -0.62
N GLU A 128 -5.48 15.96 -1.27
CA GLU A 128 -6.26 16.32 -2.46
C GLU A 128 -5.86 15.43 -3.64
N SER A 129 -6.79 14.59 -4.06
CA SER A 129 -6.63 13.71 -5.20
C SER A 129 -7.76 13.97 -6.18
N VAL A 130 -7.50 14.79 -7.19
CA VAL A 130 -8.51 15.13 -8.19
C VAL A 130 -8.74 13.96 -9.15
N GLY A 131 -7.77 13.06 -9.22
CA GLY A 131 -7.75 11.93 -10.12
C GLY A 131 -7.74 12.33 -11.59
N ALA A 132 -7.37 11.40 -12.44
CA ALA A 132 -7.69 11.56 -13.84
C ALA A 132 -9.21 11.51 -13.96
N LYS A 133 -9.84 12.64 -14.15
CA LYS A 133 -11.21 12.71 -14.62
C LYS A 133 -11.25 12.18 -16.06
N VAL A 134 -11.05 10.90 -16.21
CA VAL A 134 -11.38 10.24 -17.45
C VAL A 134 -12.89 10.08 -17.38
N SER A 135 -13.62 10.85 -18.17
CA SER A 135 -15.03 10.57 -18.40
C SER A 135 -15.13 9.13 -18.91
N HIS A 136 -16.20 8.45 -18.56
CA HIS A 136 -16.49 7.11 -19.07
C HIS A 136 -16.53 7.05 -20.61
N ASP A 137 -16.59 8.17 -21.28
CA ASP A 137 -16.73 8.36 -22.72
C ASP A 137 -15.38 8.56 -23.42
N GLY A 138 -14.26 8.51 -22.71
CA GLY A 138 -12.94 8.70 -23.28
C GLY A 138 -12.56 10.16 -23.56
N ASP A 139 -13.38 11.11 -23.18
CA ASP A 139 -13.04 12.52 -23.22
C ASP A 139 -12.00 12.84 -22.15
N LYS A 140 -10.86 13.37 -22.59
CA LYS A 140 -9.80 13.85 -21.72
C LYS A 140 -10.31 15.04 -20.94
N THR A 141 -10.70 14.80 -19.70
CA THR A 141 -10.90 15.90 -18.79
C THR A 141 -9.57 16.27 -18.13
N THR A 142 -9.39 17.52 -17.94
CA THR A 142 -8.26 18.21 -17.37
C THR A 142 -7.86 17.63 -16.00
N GLY A 143 -6.74 16.97 -15.98
CA GLY A 143 -6.10 16.40 -14.79
C GLY A 143 -4.98 15.51 -15.27
N GLY A 144 -3.76 15.78 -14.85
CA GLY A 144 -2.54 15.25 -15.47
C GLY A 144 -2.18 13.82 -15.15
N GLY A 145 -3.08 12.95 -14.68
CA GLY A 145 -2.73 11.62 -14.25
C GLY A 145 -3.48 10.50 -14.99
N LEU A 146 -2.83 9.35 -15.12
CA LEU A 146 -3.46 8.12 -15.60
C LEU A 146 -4.34 7.47 -14.54
N ALA A 147 -4.27 7.93 -13.29
CA ALA A 147 -4.81 7.28 -12.12
C ALA A 147 -5.29 8.31 -11.07
N TRP A 148 -6.09 7.84 -10.14
CA TRP A 148 -6.46 8.58 -8.94
C TRP A 148 -5.35 8.43 -7.90
N GLY A 149 -4.99 9.52 -7.23
CA GLY A 149 -3.98 9.48 -6.19
C GLY A 149 -2.64 10.11 -6.56
N GLY A 150 -1.71 10.11 -5.65
CA GLY A 150 -0.45 10.86 -5.74
C GLY A 150 0.52 10.42 -6.82
N GLY A 151 0.23 9.39 -7.59
CA GLY A 151 1.03 8.96 -8.76
C GLY A 151 2.50 8.63 -8.47
N CYS A 152 2.93 8.61 -7.20
CA CYS A 152 4.30 8.36 -6.79
C CYS A 152 4.36 7.46 -5.55
N SER A 153 5.48 6.77 -5.35
CA SER A 153 5.80 6.16 -4.06
C SER A 153 6.27 7.26 -3.10
N PRO A 154 5.96 7.17 -1.80
CA PRO A 154 6.42 8.15 -0.84
C PRO A 154 7.93 8.10 -0.67
N THR A 155 8.55 9.25 -0.45
CA THR A 155 9.95 9.38 -0.05
C THR A 155 10.02 9.69 1.43
N LEU A 156 10.83 8.91 2.17
CA LEU A 156 10.92 9.03 3.62
C LEU A 156 12.25 9.69 4.02
N THR A 157 12.15 10.58 4.99
CA THR A 157 13.27 11.09 5.77
C THR A 157 13.08 10.69 7.24
N PRO A 158 14.04 10.91 8.14
CA PRO A 158 13.84 10.59 9.56
C PRO A 158 12.61 11.23 10.21
N ASN A 159 12.13 12.36 9.68
CA ASN A 159 11.06 13.14 10.29
C ASN A 159 9.89 13.44 9.35
N LEU A 160 10.03 13.20 8.05
CA LEU A 160 9.02 13.59 7.07
C LEU A 160 8.69 12.47 6.10
N VAL A 161 7.43 12.45 5.68
CA VAL A 161 6.93 11.74 4.50
C VAL A 161 6.70 12.75 3.40
N LEU A 162 7.33 12.55 2.25
CA LEU A 162 7.25 13.45 1.10
C LEU A 162 6.59 12.74 -0.07
N PHE A 163 5.62 13.39 -0.69
CA PHE A 163 4.98 12.89 -1.92
C PHE A 163 4.29 14.03 -2.68
N THR A 164 3.97 13.77 -3.93
CA THR A 164 3.13 14.67 -4.71
C THR A 164 1.67 14.24 -4.61
N ASP A 165 0.79 15.22 -4.41
CA ASP A 165 -0.64 15.01 -4.59
C ASP A 165 -0.98 14.91 -6.09
N ASN A 166 -2.25 14.76 -6.40
CA ASN A 166 -2.76 14.77 -7.78
C ASN A 166 -3.77 15.92 -7.96
N ALA A 167 -3.53 17.03 -7.29
CA ALA A 167 -4.32 18.25 -7.38
C ALA A 167 -3.99 19.04 -8.66
N ASP A 168 -4.75 20.07 -8.94
CA ASP A 168 -4.46 21.03 -9.99
C ASP A 168 -4.38 22.44 -9.38
N PRO A 169 -3.18 23.02 -9.27
CA PRO A 169 -1.86 22.49 -9.63
C PRO A 169 -1.37 21.39 -8.68
N VAL A 170 -0.52 20.49 -9.20
CA VAL A 170 0.14 19.44 -8.39
C VAL A 170 1.04 20.11 -7.33
N LYS A 171 0.94 19.62 -6.10
CA LYS A 171 1.73 20.09 -4.95
C LYS A 171 2.66 19.00 -4.45
N LEU A 172 3.81 19.39 -3.94
CA LEU A 172 4.64 18.53 -3.10
C LEU A 172 4.16 18.71 -1.66
N LEU A 173 3.76 17.62 -1.04
CA LEU A 173 3.34 17.58 0.35
C LEU A 173 4.44 17.01 1.24
N ALA A 174 4.58 17.61 2.43
CA ALA A 174 5.41 17.07 3.49
C ALA A 174 4.53 16.84 4.73
N LEU A 175 4.51 15.59 5.22
CA LEU A 175 3.81 15.22 6.44
C LEU A 175 4.85 14.91 7.53
N ASP A 176 4.54 15.28 8.76
CA ASP A 176 5.32 14.84 9.92
C ASP A 176 5.22 13.31 10.06
N MET A 177 6.35 12.63 10.17
CA MET A 177 6.43 11.17 10.22
C MET A 177 5.67 10.56 11.41
N LYS A 178 5.61 11.26 12.54
CA LYS A 178 5.00 10.73 13.77
C LYS A 178 3.51 11.00 13.86
N THR A 179 3.08 12.18 13.41
CA THR A 179 1.70 12.64 13.58
C THR A 179 0.87 12.52 12.32
N GLY A 180 1.50 12.46 11.14
CA GLY A 180 0.82 12.51 9.85
C GLY A 180 0.30 13.90 9.49
N GLU A 181 0.56 14.93 10.31
CA GLU A 181 0.13 16.30 10.02
C GLU A 181 0.90 16.88 8.82
N VAL A 182 0.19 17.59 7.96
CA VAL A 182 0.79 18.30 6.85
C VAL A 182 1.58 19.50 7.39
N VAL A 183 2.88 19.54 7.10
CA VAL A 183 3.78 20.60 7.56
C VAL A 183 4.23 21.55 6.44
N ALA A 184 4.11 21.11 5.18
CA ALA A 184 4.34 21.92 3.98
C ALA A 184 3.66 21.29 2.74
#